data_3b58d560c5159f32442323dc823c7681
#
_entry.id   3b58d560c5159f32442323dc823c7681
#
_cell.length_a   1.000
_cell.length_b   1.000
_cell.length_c   1.000
_cell.angle_alpha   90.00
_cell.angle_beta   90.00
_cell.angle_gamma   90.00
#
_symmetry.space_group_name_H-M   'P 1'
#
loop_
_entity.id
_entity.type
_entity.pdbx_description
1 polymer ?
#
loop_
_entity_poly.entity_id
_entity_poly.type
_entity_poly.pdbx_seq_one_letter_code
_entity_poly.pdbx_strand_id
1 'polypeptide(L)'
;DPATPEIAESCELVNSPNLLSFMELRANVENRPLVENLSYFGDDKAVERQYHLNTWEAIKAAAERHNDPGVFTTFAAYEYSPAMVDRGKHHRNVIFRTSITPDYAASAYDAGSEIDLWKQLDASCGEGCEFLTIPHNPNKSWGLAFASETIDGIPYTREDWRLREKFEPLVEMFQIKGNSECVLGFGATDEECGFEQFFPVCEEGQITLCIHPTSMARDGLKKGLVLEESLGFNPMKFGLMASTDT
;
A
#
# COMPACT_ATOMS: atom_id res chain seq x y z
N ASP A 1 29.86 3.67 -2.53
CA ASP A 1 30.72 4.38 -1.58
C ASP A 1 29.85 5.31 -0.76
N PRO A 2 29.72 5.12 0.56
CA PRO A 2 28.79 5.91 1.34
C PRO A 2 29.21 7.38 1.34
N ALA A 3 28.32 8.24 0.84
CA ALA A 3 28.60 9.65 0.67
C ALA A 3 28.60 10.46 1.99
N THR A 4 27.96 9.91 3.06
CA THR A 4 27.89 10.54 4.38
C THR A 4 28.14 9.53 5.50
N PRO A 5 28.52 9.97 6.72
CA PRO A 5 28.68 9.07 7.87
C PRO A 5 27.42 8.25 8.19
N GLU A 6 26.25 8.85 8.08
CA GLU A 6 24.95 8.21 8.33
C GLU A 6 24.66 7.08 7.33
N ILE A 7 25.04 7.28 6.06
CA ILE A 7 24.94 6.23 5.03
C ILE A 7 25.93 5.11 5.32
N ALA A 8 27.15 5.44 5.76
CA ALA A 8 28.14 4.46 6.12
C ALA A 8 27.64 3.55 7.25
N GLU A 9 27.07 4.13 8.30
CA GLU A 9 26.49 3.38 9.43
C GLU A 9 25.33 2.47 8.98
N SER A 10 24.40 2.99 8.18
CA SER A 10 23.29 2.19 7.63
C SER A 10 23.77 1.07 6.71
N CYS A 11 24.78 1.32 5.89
CA CYS A 11 25.41 0.30 5.05
C CYS A 11 26.13 -0.78 5.88
N GLU A 12 26.75 -0.40 6.98
CA GLU A 12 27.40 -1.35 7.88
C GLU A 12 26.36 -2.26 8.55
N LEU A 13 25.25 -1.70 9.04
CA LEU A 13 24.15 -2.47 9.61
C LEU A 13 23.55 -3.47 8.61
N VAL A 14 23.34 -3.06 7.37
CA VAL A 14 22.81 -3.94 6.29
C VAL A 14 23.82 -5.03 5.91
N ASN A 15 25.11 -4.72 5.86
CA ASN A 15 26.15 -5.67 5.47
C ASN A 15 26.62 -6.57 6.62
N SER A 16 26.18 -6.32 7.86
CA SER A 16 26.46 -7.12 9.05
C SER A 16 25.22 -7.87 9.52
N PRO A 17 24.74 -8.89 8.79
CA PRO A 17 23.45 -9.53 9.03
C PRO A 17 23.49 -10.37 10.31
N ASN A 18 23.11 -9.75 11.41
CA ASN A 18 22.84 -10.42 12.67
C ASN A 18 21.55 -9.86 13.29
N LEU A 19 21.04 -10.55 14.31
CA LEU A 19 19.76 -10.17 14.93
C LEU A 19 19.80 -8.74 15.52
N LEU A 20 20.92 -8.32 16.08
CA LEU A 20 21.04 -7.00 16.69
C LEU A 20 21.05 -5.90 15.63
N SER A 21 21.83 -6.05 14.55
CA SER A 21 21.83 -5.08 13.44
C SER A 21 20.48 -4.99 12.76
N PHE A 22 19.75 -6.10 12.62
CA PHE A 22 18.37 -6.09 12.11
C PHE A 22 17.42 -5.35 13.05
N MET A 23 17.50 -5.58 14.36
CA MET A 23 16.66 -4.88 15.35
C MET A 23 16.97 -3.39 15.40
N GLU A 24 18.22 -3.00 15.27
CA GLU A 24 18.65 -1.61 15.26
C GLU A 24 18.21 -0.89 13.98
N LEU A 25 18.40 -1.50 12.81
CA LEU A 25 17.90 -0.98 11.54
C LEU A 25 16.38 -0.82 11.59
N ARG A 26 15.67 -1.83 12.11
CA ARG A 26 14.23 -1.79 12.27
C ARG A 26 13.78 -0.69 13.24
N ALA A 27 14.44 -0.53 14.38
CA ALA A 27 14.13 0.53 15.35
C ALA A 27 14.34 1.92 14.73
N ASN A 28 15.40 2.08 13.95
CA ASN A 28 15.68 3.31 13.22
C ASN A 28 14.60 3.64 12.18
N VAL A 29 14.05 2.65 11.47
CA VAL A 29 12.96 2.84 10.50
C VAL A 29 11.61 3.08 11.19
N GLU A 30 11.31 2.37 12.30
CA GLU A 30 10.00 2.43 12.95
C GLU A 30 9.80 3.67 13.85
N ASN A 31 10.87 4.24 14.40
CA ASN A 31 10.79 5.31 15.40
C ASN A 31 10.89 6.73 14.83
N ARG A 32 11.00 6.86 13.53
CA ARG A 32 11.17 8.17 12.90
C ARG A 32 9.93 8.56 12.10
N PRO A 33 9.47 9.83 12.11
CA PRO A 33 8.49 10.30 11.15
C PRO A 33 9.03 10.11 9.73
N LEU A 34 8.25 9.52 8.82
CA LEU A 34 8.69 9.20 7.46
C LEU A 34 9.28 10.41 6.71
N VAL A 35 8.74 11.60 6.96
CA VAL A 35 9.16 12.84 6.28
C VAL A 35 10.54 13.32 6.73
N GLU A 36 10.97 13.03 7.96
CA GLU A 36 12.27 13.48 8.49
C GLU A 36 13.41 12.48 8.24
N ASN A 37 13.11 11.28 7.76
CA ASN A 37 14.03 10.15 7.80
C ASN A 37 14.66 9.70 6.53
N LEU A 38 14.35 10.38 5.46
CA LEU A 38 14.88 10.02 4.16
C LEU A 38 16.24 10.56 3.85
N SER A 39 16.93 10.98 4.82
CA SER A 39 18.30 11.36 4.63
C SER A 39 19.29 10.19 4.78
N TYR A 40 18.89 8.98 4.36
CA TYR A 40 19.89 7.93 4.10
C TYR A 40 20.91 8.38 3.06
N PHE A 41 20.59 9.41 2.30
CA PHE A 41 21.43 10.01 1.27
C PHE A 41 21.89 11.43 1.64
N GLY A 42 21.73 11.84 2.91
CA GLY A 42 21.97 13.22 3.34
C GLY A 42 20.96 14.20 2.75
N ASP A 43 21.30 15.47 2.68
CA ASP A 43 20.40 16.51 2.14
C ASP A 43 20.38 16.55 0.60
N ASP A 44 21.13 15.68 -0.08
CA ASP A 44 21.22 15.66 -1.54
C ASP A 44 20.07 14.86 -2.17
N LYS A 45 18.98 15.58 -2.42
CA LYS A 45 17.79 15.04 -3.10
C LYS A 45 18.08 14.50 -4.51
N ALA A 46 19.13 14.94 -5.17
CA ALA A 46 19.49 14.42 -6.48
C ALA A 46 20.10 13.01 -6.38
N VAL A 47 20.93 12.76 -5.38
CA VAL A 47 21.47 11.43 -5.11
C VAL A 47 20.36 10.44 -4.71
N GLU A 48 19.48 10.85 -3.82
CA GLU A 48 18.32 10.07 -3.42
C GLU A 48 17.45 9.68 -4.64
N ARG A 49 17.08 10.67 -5.44
CA ARG A 49 16.29 10.46 -6.66
C ARG A 49 16.98 9.51 -7.64
N GLN A 50 18.29 9.65 -7.84
CA GLN A 50 19.06 8.77 -8.74
C GLN A 50 19.06 7.32 -8.21
N TYR A 51 19.14 7.14 -6.90
CA TYR A 51 19.06 5.81 -6.29
C TYR A 51 17.70 5.15 -6.52
N HIS A 52 16.61 5.90 -6.33
CA HIS A 52 15.25 5.41 -6.60
C HIS A 52 15.07 5.03 -8.07
N LEU A 53 15.56 5.87 -9.00
CA LEU A 53 15.54 5.56 -10.43
C LEU A 53 16.30 4.26 -10.74
N ASN A 54 17.52 4.12 -10.24
CA ASN A 54 18.33 2.92 -10.46
C ASN A 54 17.66 1.66 -9.90
N THR A 55 17.03 1.76 -8.73
CA THR A 55 16.31 0.65 -8.10
C THR A 55 15.09 0.27 -8.94
N TRP A 56 14.31 1.26 -9.40
CA TRP A 56 13.15 0.99 -10.25
C TRP A 56 13.55 0.35 -11.59
N GLU A 57 14.61 0.84 -12.24
CA GLU A 57 15.15 0.23 -13.45
C GLU A 57 15.59 -1.22 -13.22
N ALA A 58 16.23 -1.51 -12.08
CA ALA A 58 16.64 -2.88 -11.74
C ALA A 58 15.44 -3.81 -11.55
N ILE A 59 14.34 -3.33 -10.93
CA ILE A 59 13.09 -4.09 -10.76
C ILE A 59 12.46 -4.38 -12.12
N LYS A 60 12.31 -3.37 -12.98
CA LYS A 60 11.78 -3.53 -14.34
C LYS A 60 12.60 -4.52 -15.17
N ALA A 61 13.91 -4.36 -15.15
CA ALA A 61 14.81 -5.25 -15.86
C ALA A 61 14.77 -6.69 -15.33
N ALA A 62 14.54 -6.89 -14.04
CA ALA A 62 14.36 -8.22 -13.47
C ALA A 62 13.03 -8.84 -13.92
N ALA A 63 11.94 -8.09 -13.89
CA ALA A 63 10.66 -8.55 -14.39
C ALA A 63 10.75 -8.96 -15.86
N GLU A 64 11.26 -8.11 -16.72
CA GLU A 64 11.39 -8.38 -18.17
C GLU A 64 12.29 -9.59 -18.44
N ARG A 65 13.40 -9.72 -17.74
CA ARG A 65 14.35 -10.84 -17.90
C ARG A 65 13.74 -12.21 -17.63
N HIS A 66 12.75 -12.27 -16.73
CA HIS A 66 12.09 -13.51 -16.31
C HIS A 66 10.72 -13.71 -16.92
N ASN A 67 10.24 -12.75 -17.73
CA ASN A 67 8.97 -12.87 -18.41
C ASN A 67 9.11 -13.80 -19.64
N ASP A 68 8.47 -14.96 -19.55
CA ASP A 68 8.39 -15.94 -20.63
C ASP A 68 6.91 -16.21 -20.94
N PRO A 69 6.29 -15.45 -21.87
CA PRO A 69 4.86 -15.50 -22.12
C PRO A 69 4.36 -16.91 -22.46
N GLY A 70 3.38 -17.38 -21.71
CA GLY A 70 2.82 -18.74 -21.83
C GLY A 70 3.52 -19.80 -20.96
N VAL A 71 4.65 -19.48 -20.33
CA VAL A 71 5.39 -20.35 -19.42
C VAL A 71 5.45 -19.74 -18.02
N PHE A 72 5.97 -18.53 -17.91
CA PHE A 72 6.09 -17.80 -16.65
C PHE A 72 5.85 -16.30 -16.88
N THR A 73 4.78 -15.77 -16.32
CA THR A 73 4.42 -14.36 -16.46
C THR A 73 4.92 -13.55 -15.26
N THR A 74 5.59 -12.44 -15.53
CA THR A 74 6.06 -11.49 -14.53
C THR A 74 5.50 -10.10 -14.80
N PHE A 75 5.43 -9.30 -13.75
CA PHE A 75 4.97 -7.91 -13.83
C PHE A 75 6.00 -7.00 -13.15
N ALA A 76 6.24 -5.82 -13.72
CA ALA A 76 6.88 -4.75 -12.98
C ALA A 76 5.89 -4.26 -11.92
N ALA A 77 6.31 -4.24 -10.66
CA ALA A 77 5.46 -3.88 -9.54
C ALA A 77 6.27 -3.31 -8.37
N TYR A 78 5.60 -2.58 -7.48
CA TYR A 78 6.17 -2.13 -6.21
C TYR A 78 5.07 -1.95 -5.15
N GLU A 79 5.46 -1.83 -3.89
CA GLU A 79 4.55 -1.55 -2.79
C GLU A 79 4.56 -0.05 -2.46
N TYR A 80 3.38 0.57 -2.48
CA TYR A 80 3.13 1.89 -1.91
C TYR A 80 2.75 1.73 -0.44
N SER A 81 3.57 2.27 0.48
CA SER A 81 3.48 2.04 1.91
C SER A 81 3.51 3.35 2.70
N PRO A 82 2.38 4.10 2.76
CA PRO A 82 2.32 5.33 3.54
C PRO A 82 2.44 5.05 5.03
N ALA A 83 3.09 5.98 5.76
CA ALA A 83 3.18 5.88 7.20
C ALA A 83 1.83 6.10 7.87
N MET A 84 1.58 5.31 8.90
CA MET A 84 0.41 5.45 9.74
C MET A 84 0.79 5.39 11.22
N VAL A 85 0.02 6.06 12.06
CA VAL A 85 0.15 5.98 13.52
C VAL A 85 -0.02 4.52 13.99
N ASP A 86 0.61 4.18 15.09
CA ASP A 86 0.52 2.87 15.75
C ASP A 86 0.75 1.69 14.79
N ARG A 87 1.67 1.86 13.83
CA ARG A 87 2.03 0.84 12.84
C ARG A 87 0.84 0.34 12.00
N GLY A 88 -0.15 1.20 11.78
CA GLY A 88 -1.21 0.96 10.84
C GLY A 88 -0.67 0.70 9.43
N LYS A 89 -1.47 0.07 8.60
CA LYS A 89 -1.10 -0.30 7.22
C LYS A 89 -2.20 0.13 6.25
N HIS A 90 -1.84 1.02 5.37
CA HIS A 90 -2.70 1.46 4.26
C HIS A 90 -2.00 1.22 2.93
N HIS A 91 -1.35 0.06 2.85
CA HIS A 91 -0.46 -0.32 1.76
C HIS A 91 -1.24 -0.76 0.53
N ARG A 92 -0.62 -0.57 -0.64
CA ARG A 92 -1.11 -1.02 -1.94
C ARG A 92 0.03 -1.58 -2.77
N ASN A 93 -0.18 -2.73 -3.38
CA ASN A 93 0.66 -3.14 -4.49
C ASN A 93 0.29 -2.28 -5.71
N VAL A 94 1.27 -1.73 -6.40
CA VAL A 94 1.12 -1.08 -7.70
C VAL A 94 1.69 -2.04 -8.74
N ILE A 95 0.85 -2.51 -9.66
CA ILE A 95 1.22 -3.53 -10.64
C ILE A 95 0.96 -2.99 -12.04
N PHE A 96 1.98 -3.05 -12.90
CA PHE A 96 1.88 -2.64 -14.30
C PHE A 96 1.60 -3.85 -15.19
N ARG A 97 0.69 -3.68 -16.13
CA ARG A 97 0.24 -4.76 -17.03
C ARG A 97 1.31 -5.19 -18.02
N THR A 98 2.16 -4.27 -18.44
CA THR A 98 3.20 -4.49 -19.45
C THR A 98 4.54 -3.92 -18.96
N SER A 99 5.59 -4.05 -19.77
CA SER A 99 6.88 -3.41 -19.53
C SER A 99 6.85 -1.87 -19.72
N ILE A 100 5.75 -1.33 -20.26
CA ILE A 100 5.57 0.12 -20.39
C ILE A 100 5.11 0.67 -19.02
N THR A 101 5.97 1.39 -18.38
CA THR A 101 5.79 1.92 -17.02
C THR A 101 6.27 3.36 -16.94
N PRO A 102 5.88 4.13 -15.93
CA PRO A 102 6.55 5.41 -15.65
C PRO A 102 8.05 5.22 -15.40
N ASP A 103 8.82 6.25 -15.72
CA ASP A 103 10.28 6.26 -15.46
C ASP A 103 10.60 6.26 -13.96
N TYR A 104 9.64 6.66 -13.13
CA TYR A 104 9.78 6.76 -11.68
C TYR A 104 8.60 6.10 -10.96
N ALA A 105 8.89 5.26 -9.98
CA ALA A 105 7.89 4.65 -9.11
C ALA A 105 7.46 5.65 -8.03
N ALA A 106 6.25 6.21 -8.15
CA ALA A 106 5.71 7.14 -7.15
C ALA A 106 5.53 6.42 -5.80
N SER A 107 6.23 6.87 -4.79
CA SER A 107 6.24 6.30 -3.45
C SER A 107 5.41 7.13 -2.47
N ALA A 108 5.32 6.70 -1.21
CA ALA A 108 4.69 7.46 -0.15
C ALA A 108 5.40 8.78 0.18
N TYR A 109 6.58 9.02 -0.37
CA TYR A 109 7.30 10.29 -0.27
C TYR A 109 6.88 11.30 -1.32
N ASP A 110 6.36 10.80 -2.43
CA ASP A 110 5.90 11.60 -3.55
C ASP A 110 4.39 11.85 -3.45
N ALA A 111 3.66 10.91 -2.89
CA ALA A 111 2.21 10.91 -2.78
C ALA A 111 1.80 10.66 -1.31
N GLY A 112 1.26 11.66 -0.65
CA GLY A 112 0.85 11.58 0.76
C GLY A 112 -0.40 10.72 0.96
N SER A 113 -1.24 10.57 -0.06
CA SER A 113 -2.47 9.79 -0.03
C SER A 113 -2.59 8.86 -1.23
N GLU A 114 -3.50 7.90 -1.15
CA GLU A 114 -3.86 7.03 -2.28
C GLU A 114 -4.41 7.81 -3.48
N ILE A 115 -5.08 8.93 -3.23
CA ILE A 115 -5.59 9.82 -4.28
C ILE A 115 -4.44 10.48 -5.02
N ASP A 116 -3.44 10.97 -4.29
CA ASP A 116 -2.25 11.57 -4.89
C ASP A 116 -1.45 10.52 -5.68
N LEU A 117 -1.35 9.29 -5.16
CA LEU A 117 -0.73 8.16 -5.85
C LEU A 117 -1.41 7.92 -7.21
N TRP A 118 -2.74 7.76 -7.22
CA TRP A 118 -3.47 7.50 -8.47
C TRP A 118 -3.36 8.66 -9.46
N LYS A 119 -3.44 9.92 -9.01
CA LYS A 119 -3.26 11.09 -9.85
C LYS A 119 -1.85 11.16 -10.47
N GLN A 120 -0.82 10.89 -9.68
CA GLN A 120 0.56 10.88 -10.19
C GLN A 120 0.80 9.74 -11.17
N LEU A 121 0.32 8.53 -10.86
CA LEU A 121 0.43 7.40 -11.76
C LEU A 121 -0.33 7.63 -13.07
N ASP A 122 -1.57 8.13 -13.02
CA ASP A 122 -2.36 8.43 -14.22
C ASP A 122 -1.68 9.49 -15.11
N ALA A 123 -1.07 10.50 -14.49
CA ALA A 123 -0.35 11.56 -15.20
C ALA A 123 0.98 11.10 -15.81
N SER A 124 1.67 10.14 -15.16
CA SER A 124 2.97 9.65 -15.60
C SER A 124 2.90 8.38 -16.48
N CYS A 125 1.76 7.69 -16.47
CA CYS A 125 1.50 6.50 -17.25
C CYS A 125 1.06 6.90 -18.67
N GLY A 126 2.00 7.02 -19.59
CA GLY A 126 1.77 7.44 -20.98
C GLY A 126 1.03 6.41 -21.82
N GLU A 127 1.05 6.59 -23.13
CA GLU A 127 0.37 5.70 -24.08
C GLU A 127 0.89 4.26 -23.96
N GLY A 128 -0.03 3.31 -23.83
CA GLY A 128 0.27 1.88 -23.67
C GLY A 128 0.66 1.45 -22.25
N CYS A 129 0.78 2.39 -21.33
CA CYS A 129 0.97 2.09 -19.91
C CYS A 129 -0.39 1.85 -19.25
N GLU A 130 -0.53 0.72 -18.57
CA GLU A 130 -1.71 0.37 -17.79
C GLU A 130 -1.27 -0.16 -16.42
N PHE A 131 -1.95 0.25 -15.36
CA PHE A 131 -1.66 -0.21 -14.01
C PHE A 131 -2.95 -0.46 -13.21
N LEU A 132 -2.80 -1.19 -12.12
CA LEU A 132 -3.81 -1.32 -11.07
C LEU A 132 -3.13 -1.24 -9.69
N THR A 133 -3.94 -0.98 -8.68
CA THR A 133 -3.50 -1.03 -7.28
C THR A 133 -4.34 -2.03 -6.50
N ILE A 134 -3.72 -2.68 -5.49
CA ILE A 134 -4.39 -3.67 -4.65
C ILE A 134 -4.11 -3.35 -3.19
N PRO A 135 -5.09 -2.90 -2.40
CA PRO A 135 -4.94 -2.82 -0.95
C PRO A 135 -4.84 -4.23 -0.38
N HIS A 136 -3.80 -4.51 0.42
CA HIS A 136 -3.47 -5.87 0.81
C HIS A 136 -3.36 -6.12 2.32
N ASN A 137 -3.73 -5.15 3.14
CA ASN A 137 -3.91 -5.32 4.58
C ASN A 137 -4.98 -4.40 5.18
N PRO A 138 -6.21 -4.45 4.65
CA PRO A 138 -7.30 -3.58 5.10
C PRO A 138 -7.58 -3.68 6.60
N ASN A 139 -7.46 -4.87 7.20
CA ASN A 139 -7.66 -5.11 8.64
C ASN A 139 -6.74 -4.29 9.55
N LYS A 140 -5.63 -3.76 9.02
CA LYS A 140 -4.67 -2.91 9.75
C LYS A 140 -4.71 -1.45 9.33
N SER A 141 -5.68 -1.07 8.52
CA SER A 141 -5.81 0.30 8.00
C SER A 141 -6.45 1.30 8.98
N TRP A 142 -6.81 0.85 10.16
CA TRP A 142 -7.56 1.66 11.15
C TRP A 142 -8.79 2.34 10.53
N GLY A 143 -9.50 1.61 9.68
CA GLY A 143 -10.71 2.07 9.01
C GLY A 143 -10.51 2.76 7.67
N LEU A 144 -9.30 3.13 7.28
CA LEU A 144 -9.06 3.90 6.06
C LEU A 144 -9.26 3.11 4.77
N ALA A 145 -9.10 1.78 4.77
CA ALA A 145 -9.18 0.99 3.55
C ALA A 145 -10.47 1.21 2.75
N PHE A 146 -11.59 1.35 3.44
CA PHE A 146 -12.91 1.59 2.84
C PHE A 146 -13.58 2.85 3.39
N ALA A 147 -12.80 3.81 3.91
CA ALA A 147 -13.29 5.12 4.35
C ALA A 147 -13.83 5.94 3.18
N SER A 148 -14.44 7.09 3.48
CA SER A 148 -14.83 8.12 2.49
C SER A 148 -13.89 9.32 2.53
N GLU A 149 -12.69 9.12 3.01
CA GLU A 149 -11.67 10.15 3.20
C GLU A 149 -10.27 9.55 3.05
N THR A 150 -9.30 10.39 2.75
CA THR A 150 -7.91 10.02 2.64
C THR A 150 -7.27 9.82 4.03
N ILE A 151 -6.02 9.37 4.06
CA ILE A 151 -5.21 9.28 5.28
C ILE A 151 -5.09 10.62 6.03
N ASP A 152 -5.19 11.74 5.33
CA ASP A 152 -5.15 13.09 5.91
C ASP A 152 -6.54 13.60 6.35
N GLY A 153 -7.57 12.76 6.29
CA GLY A 153 -8.94 13.11 6.67
C GLY A 153 -9.65 14.00 5.64
N ILE A 154 -9.19 14.04 4.41
CA ILE A 154 -9.80 14.81 3.31
C ILE A 154 -10.92 13.97 2.69
N PRO A 155 -12.18 14.44 2.71
CA PRO A 155 -13.30 13.69 2.14
C PRO A 155 -13.13 13.45 0.63
N TYR A 156 -13.46 12.26 0.18
CA TYR A 156 -13.42 11.91 -1.25
C TYR A 156 -14.47 12.70 -2.02
N THR A 157 -14.03 13.31 -3.09
CA THR A 157 -14.89 13.90 -4.12
C THR A 157 -15.45 12.80 -5.03
N ARG A 158 -16.42 13.18 -5.88
CA ARG A 158 -16.93 12.27 -6.92
C ARG A 158 -15.82 11.80 -7.87
N GLU A 159 -14.85 12.65 -8.17
CA GLU A 159 -13.72 12.34 -9.03
C GLU A 159 -12.76 11.35 -8.35
N ASP A 160 -12.49 11.52 -7.07
CA ASP A 160 -11.66 10.58 -6.31
C ASP A 160 -12.27 9.18 -6.27
N TRP A 161 -13.61 9.08 -6.17
CA TRP A 161 -14.31 7.81 -6.30
C TRP A 161 -14.17 7.18 -7.69
N ARG A 162 -14.10 7.99 -8.76
CA ARG A 162 -13.81 7.49 -10.12
C ARG A 162 -12.38 6.97 -10.25
N LEU A 163 -11.41 7.62 -9.63
CA LEU A 163 -10.03 7.12 -9.59
C LEU A 163 -9.98 5.76 -8.90
N ARG A 164 -10.67 5.61 -7.76
CA ARG A 164 -10.75 4.33 -7.06
C ARG A 164 -11.38 3.24 -7.93
N GLU A 165 -12.54 3.51 -8.55
CA GLU A 165 -13.19 2.56 -9.47
C GLU A 165 -12.24 2.11 -10.58
N LYS A 166 -11.45 3.04 -11.13
CA LYS A 166 -10.54 2.80 -12.23
C LYS A 166 -9.31 2.00 -11.83
N PHE A 167 -8.69 2.34 -10.70
CA PHE A 167 -7.35 1.87 -10.37
C PHE A 167 -7.28 0.83 -9.25
N GLU A 168 -8.37 0.62 -8.49
CA GLU A 168 -8.41 -0.35 -7.39
C GLU A 168 -9.48 -1.44 -7.64
N PRO A 169 -9.34 -2.25 -8.72
CA PRO A 169 -10.32 -3.26 -9.10
C PRO A 169 -10.26 -4.54 -8.28
N LEU A 170 -9.27 -4.69 -7.42
CA LEU A 170 -9.02 -5.87 -6.59
C LEU A 170 -8.77 -5.45 -5.13
N VAL A 171 -9.04 -6.38 -4.21
CA VAL A 171 -8.66 -6.27 -2.79
C VAL A 171 -8.16 -7.62 -2.28
N GLU A 172 -7.13 -7.60 -1.44
CA GLU A 172 -6.68 -8.80 -0.76
C GLU A 172 -7.50 -9.03 0.51
N MET A 173 -8.06 -10.24 0.61
CA MET A 173 -8.93 -10.66 1.70
C MET A 173 -8.18 -11.30 2.86
N PHE A 174 -7.02 -11.87 2.58
CA PHE A 174 -6.29 -12.69 3.52
C PHE A 174 -4.79 -12.75 3.21
N GLN A 175 -3.96 -12.65 4.24
CA GLN A 175 -2.51 -12.78 4.17
C GLN A 175 -1.94 -13.18 5.54
N ILE A 176 -0.61 -13.28 5.69
CA ILE A 176 0.07 -13.59 6.96
C ILE A 176 -0.29 -12.62 8.11
N LYS A 177 -0.78 -11.41 7.80
CA LYS A 177 -1.21 -10.41 8.79
C LYS A 177 -2.70 -10.55 9.16
N GLY A 178 -3.35 -11.63 8.74
CA GLY A 178 -4.68 -12.04 9.13
C GLY A 178 -5.80 -11.70 8.17
N ASN A 179 -7.01 -11.90 8.64
CA ASN A 179 -8.27 -11.77 7.92
C ASN A 179 -8.64 -10.29 7.69
N SER A 180 -8.93 -9.94 6.44
CA SER A 180 -9.47 -8.65 6.01
C SER A 180 -10.87 -8.77 5.39
N GLU A 181 -11.47 -9.95 5.41
CA GLU A 181 -12.79 -10.18 4.82
C GLU A 181 -13.92 -9.64 5.68
N CYS A 182 -13.97 -10.08 6.93
CA CYS A 182 -15.05 -9.76 7.87
C CYS A 182 -14.57 -9.86 9.32
N VAL A 183 -15.34 -9.32 10.23
CA VAL A 183 -15.10 -9.40 11.67
C VAL A 183 -16.40 -9.65 12.42
N LEU A 184 -16.37 -10.48 13.45
CA LEU A 184 -17.50 -10.66 14.34
C LEU A 184 -17.83 -9.36 15.09
N GLY A 185 -19.10 -9.04 15.21
CA GLY A 185 -19.58 -7.86 15.94
C GLY A 185 -19.99 -6.68 15.07
N PHE A 186 -19.63 -6.64 13.79
CA PHE A 186 -20.07 -5.62 12.84
C PHE A 186 -21.08 -6.16 11.81
N GLY A 187 -22.15 -6.75 12.29
CA GLY A 187 -23.21 -7.27 11.40
C GLY A 187 -22.82 -8.53 10.63
N ALA A 188 -21.72 -9.17 10.97
CA ALA A 188 -21.36 -10.51 10.55
C ALA A 188 -21.74 -11.52 11.64
N THR A 189 -22.46 -12.56 11.25
CA THR A 189 -22.83 -13.70 12.11
C THR A 189 -22.15 -14.98 11.69
N ASP A 190 -21.25 -14.88 10.73
CA ASP A 190 -20.44 -15.95 10.19
C ASP A 190 -19.29 -16.23 11.18
N GLU A 191 -19.25 -17.42 11.75
CA GLU A 191 -18.25 -17.83 12.75
C GLU A 191 -16.83 -17.81 12.20
N GLU A 192 -16.64 -18.00 10.89
CA GLU A 192 -15.33 -17.96 10.24
C GLU A 192 -14.74 -16.54 10.23
N CYS A 193 -15.54 -15.48 10.43
CA CYS A 193 -15.05 -14.12 10.57
C CYS A 193 -14.10 -13.92 11.77
N GLY A 194 -14.07 -14.86 12.72
CA GLY A 194 -13.11 -14.86 13.83
C GLY A 194 -11.76 -15.51 13.51
N PHE A 195 -11.64 -16.19 12.36
CA PHE A 195 -10.41 -16.90 12.00
C PHE A 195 -9.29 -15.90 11.68
N GLU A 196 -8.15 -16.08 12.34
CA GLU A 196 -6.98 -15.17 12.24
C GLU A 196 -7.29 -13.67 12.36
N GLN A 197 -8.22 -13.33 13.22
CA GLN A 197 -8.48 -11.96 13.63
C GLN A 197 -7.46 -11.55 14.70
N PHE A 198 -6.45 -10.77 14.35
CA PHE A 198 -5.35 -10.40 15.27
C PHE A 198 -5.62 -9.14 16.09
N PHE A 199 -6.61 -8.36 15.72
CA PHE A 199 -7.01 -7.16 16.46
C PHE A 199 -8.44 -7.29 16.94
N PRO A 200 -8.76 -6.71 18.12
CA PRO A 200 -10.14 -6.62 18.59
C PRO A 200 -10.94 -5.64 17.72
N VAL A 201 -12.25 -5.73 17.82
CA VAL A 201 -13.16 -4.69 17.35
C VAL A 201 -12.92 -3.41 18.13
N CYS A 202 -12.98 -2.25 17.48
CA CYS A 202 -12.79 -0.97 18.14
C CYS A 202 -13.87 -0.71 19.19
N GLU A 203 -13.45 -0.26 20.38
CA GLU A 203 -14.33 0.29 21.39
C GLU A 203 -14.73 1.74 21.02
N GLU A 204 -15.73 2.28 21.71
CA GLU A 204 -16.18 3.66 21.49
C GLU A 204 -15.03 4.65 21.69
N GLY A 205 -14.74 5.45 20.66
CA GLY A 205 -13.65 6.43 20.66
C GLY A 205 -12.25 5.87 20.38
N GLN A 206 -12.10 4.57 20.23
CA GLN A 206 -10.82 3.97 19.82
C GLN A 206 -10.66 4.09 18.30
N ILE A 207 -9.50 4.60 17.86
CA ILE A 207 -9.21 4.87 16.44
C ILE A 207 -8.05 4.04 15.87
N THR A 208 -7.24 3.42 16.73
CA THR A 208 -6.07 2.62 16.30
C THR A 208 -5.98 1.30 17.06
N LEU A 209 -5.15 0.38 16.58
CA LEU A 209 -4.92 -0.95 17.17
C LEU A 209 -6.20 -1.79 17.32
N CYS A 210 -7.19 -1.52 16.48
CA CYS A 210 -8.46 -2.22 16.46
C CYS A 210 -9.05 -2.24 15.05
N ILE A 211 -10.06 -3.08 14.83
CA ILE A 211 -10.75 -3.22 13.55
C ILE A 211 -11.99 -2.32 13.52
N HIS A 212 -12.01 -1.39 12.60
CA HIS A 212 -13.19 -0.60 12.25
C HIS A 212 -14.05 -1.33 11.20
N PRO A 213 -15.37 -1.07 11.11
CA PRO A 213 -16.20 -1.61 10.02
C PRO A 213 -15.60 -1.33 8.64
N THR A 214 -15.11 -0.10 8.42
CA THR A 214 -14.48 0.33 7.16
C THR A 214 -13.08 -0.24 6.91
N SER A 215 -12.62 -1.15 7.77
CA SER A 215 -11.41 -1.95 7.55
C SER A 215 -11.68 -3.27 6.82
N MET A 216 -12.95 -3.71 6.70
CA MET A 216 -13.27 -5.05 6.24
C MET A 216 -13.92 -5.04 4.87
N ALA A 217 -13.50 -5.97 4.01
CA ALA A 217 -13.92 -6.01 2.61
C ALA A 217 -15.43 -6.20 2.43
N ARG A 218 -16.08 -7.04 3.26
CA ARG A 218 -17.55 -7.20 3.21
C ARG A 218 -18.28 -5.88 3.49
N ASP A 219 -17.76 -5.05 4.39
CA ASP A 219 -18.33 -3.73 4.67
C ASP A 219 -18.00 -2.72 3.57
N GLY A 220 -16.83 -2.84 2.94
CA GLY A 220 -16.51 -2.11 1.72
C GLY A 220 -17.50 -2.39 0.60
N LEU A 221 -17.83 -3.66 0.35
CA LEU A 221 -18.83 -4.06 -0.66
C LEU A 221 -20.22 -3.49 -0.34
N LYS A 222 -20.67 -3.56 0.92
CA LYS A 222 -21.95 -2.96 1.36
C LYS A 222 -21.94 -1.43 1.12
N LYS A 223 -20.86 -0.76 1.49
CA LYS A 223 -20.69 0.68 1.26
C LYS A 223 -20.72 1.04 -0.22
N GLY A 224 -20.13 0.20 -1.07
CA GLY A 224 -20.17 0.36 -2.52
C GLY A 224 -21.60 0.43 -3.07
N LEU A 225 -22.51 -0.43 -2.56
CA LEU A 225 -23.93 -0.39 -2.95
C LEU A 225 -24.61 0.91 -2.54
N VAL A 226 -24.31 1.43 -1.34
CA VAL A 226 -24.84 2.72 -0.87
C VAL A 226 -24.29 3.88 -1.71
N LEU A 227 -23.01 3.84 -2.03
CA LEU A 227 -22.37 4.85 -2.88
C LEU A 227 -22.93 4.85 -4.31
N GLU A 228 -23.27 3.67 -4.84
CA GLU A 228 -23.88 3.54 -6.17
C GLU A 228 -25.18 4.32 -6.29
N GLU A 229 -26.03 4.33 -5.25
CA GLU A 229 -27.27 5.10 -5.22
C GLU A 229 -27.01 6.60 -5.34
N SER A 230 -25.99 7.12 -4.67
CA SER A 230 -25.67 8.56 -4.66
C SER A 230 -24.77 9.00 -5.82
N LEU A 231 -23.85 8.15 -6.25
CA LEU A 231 -22.86 8.44 -7.29
C LEU A 231 -23.31 8.00 -8.70
N GLY A 232 -24.24 7.04 -8.79
CA GLY A 232 -24.63 6.40 -10.07
C GLY A 232 -23.59 5.43 -10.61
N PHE A 233 -22.61 5.02 -9.78
CA PHE A 233 -21.63 3.98 -10.05
C PHE A 233 -21.09 3.44 -8.71
N ASN A 234 -20.58 2.20 -8.72
CA ASN A 234 -20.07 1.53 -7.53
C ASN A 234 -18.54 1.50 -7.52
N PRO A 235 -17.87 2.38 -6.75
CA PRO A 235 -16.41 2.44 -6.71
C PRO A 235 -15.75 1.29 -5.92
N MET A 236 -16.54 0.44 -5.29
CA MET A 236 -16.09 -0.71 -4.51
C MET A 236 -16.55 -2.05 -5.11
N LYS A 237 -16.78 -2.09 -6.42
CA LYS A 237 -17.07 -3.31 -7.18
C LYS A 237 -15.75 -4.02 -7.55
N PHE A 238 -15.02 -4.45 -6.53
CA PHE A 238 -13.71 -5.09 -6.69
C PHE A 238 -13.81 -6.63 -6.69
N GLY A 239 -12.85 -7.27 -7.34
CA GLY A 239 -12.58 -8.70 -7.22
C GLY A 239 -11.78 -9.00 -5.96
N LEU A 240 -11.79 -10.25 -5.55
CA LEU A 240 -11.19 -10.73 -4.31
C LEU A 240 -9.98 -11.60 -4.62
N MET A 241 -8.90 -11.41 -3.87
CA MET A 241 -7.72 -12.25 -3.93
C MET A 241 -7.18 -12.53 -2.52
N ALA A 242 -6.27 -13.48 -2.41
CA ALA A 242 -5.50 -13.75 -1.21
C ALA A 242 -4.07 -14.16 -1.58
N SER A 243 -3.12 -13.80 -0.74
CA SER A 243 -1.71 -14.14 -0.91
C SER A 243 -1.03 -14.21 0.46
N THR A 244 0.28 -14.40 0.51
CA THR A 244 1.01 -14.50 1.77
C THR A 244 1.59 -13.17 2.25
N ASP A 245 1.95 -12.28 1.36
CA ASP A 245 2.69 -11.04 1.64
C ASP A 245 4.06 -11.34 2.33
N THR A 246 4.75 -12.35 1.80
CA THR A 246 6.07 -12.82 2.24
C THR A 246 7.07 -12.86 1.09
#